data_32a756ef4f6f29e96192d741c4c92fcd
#
_entry.id   32a756ef4f6f29e96192d741c4c92fcd
#
_cell.length_a   1.000
_cell.length_b   1.000
_cell.length_c   1.000
_cell.angle_alpha   90.00
_cell.angle_beta   90.00
_cell.angle_gamma   90.00
#
_symmetry.space_group_name_H-M   'P 1'
#
loop_
_entity.id
_entity.type
_entity.pdbx_description
1 polymer ?
#
loop_
_entity_poly.entity_id
_entity_poly.type
_entity_poly.pdbx_seq_one_letter_code
_entity_poly.pdbx_strand_id
1 'polypeptide(L)'
;MQPTRSINVILVDDHPIVREGLKYVLSRSGDIEVVGEAGTSAEALRLVQTQVFDIALIDIALPDQSGFALLRSIKQFRPQFRALMLSSYLENDYAVSALRDGACGYLVKTAANEELAAAIRVVAAGGKYLSPRMIDILGGDWSETSRHNEPMFSDRERQILRMLALGRGLTEIGNELHLSIKTISTYRSRILEKTGFTNNAEIVRYALERGLIS
;
A
#
# COMPACT_ATOMS: atom_id res chain seq x y z
N MET A 1 30.85 24.44 -1.10
CA MET A 1 29.82 23.39 -0.86
C MET A 1 28.86 23.43 -2.05
N GLN A 2 28.81 22.38 -2.85
CA GLN A 2 27.79 22.30 -3.87
C GLN A 2 26.43 22.19 -3.16
N PRO A 3 25.38 22.89 -3.64
CA PRO A 3 24.04 22.74 -3.08
C PRO A 3 23.65 21.25 -3.25
N THR A 4 23.40 20.57 -2.15
CA THR A 4 22.84 19.22 -2.16
C THR A 4 21.49 19.31 -2.87
N ARG A 5 21.38 18.66 -4.04
CA ARG A 5 20.12 18.61 -4.81
C ARG A 5 19.02 18.06 -3.90
N SER A 6 17.94 18.81 -3.74
CA SER A 6 16.76 18.37 -3.02
C SER A 6 16.18 17.09 -3.65
N ILE A 7 15.77 16.16 -2.81
CA ILE A 7 15.08 14.93 -3.24
C ILE A 7 13.59 15.26 -3.41
N ASN A 8 13.12 15.22 -4.63
CA ASN A 8 11.72 15.51 -4.98
C ASN A 8 10.83 14.28 -4.79
N VAL A 9 9.81 14.43 -3.97
CA VAL A 9 8.89 13.34 -3.57
C VAL A 9 7.48 13.65 -4.04
N ILE A 10 6.76 12.66 -4.55
CA ILE A 10 5.31 12.72 -4.70
C ILE A 10 4.63 11.84 -3.64
N LEU A 11 3.51 12.32 -3.09
CA LEU A 11 2.70 11.63 -2.09
C LEU A 11 1.42 11.10 -2.73
N VAL A 12 1.14 9.82 -2.54
CA VAL A 12 -0.07 9.16 -3.03
C VAL A 12 -0.78 8.49 -1.87
N ASP A 13 -1.81 9.13 -1.32
CA ASP A 13 -2.57 8.68 -0.15
C ASP A 13 -3.96 9.34 -0.21
N ASP A 14 -5.03 8.62 0.04
CA ASP A 14 -6.40 9.16 0.00
C ASP A 14 -6.79 9.95 1.26
N HIS A 15 -5.94 9.90 2.32
CA HIS A 15 -6.18 10.61 3.57
C HIS A 15 -5.45 11.97 3.59
N PRO A 16 -6.18 13.12 3.47
CA PRO A 16 -5.54 14.44 3.46
C PRO A 16 -4.68 14.72 4.71
N ILE A 17 -5.15 14.29 5.88
CA ILE A 17 -4.43 14.49 7.16
C ILE A 17 -3.08 13.76 7.14
N VAL A 18 -3.01 12.57 6.55
CA VAL A 18 -1.76 11.81 6.41
C VAL A 18 -0.79 12.54 5.49
N ARG A 19 -1.27 13.03 4.35
CA ARG A 19 -0.44 13.81 3.43
C ARG A 19 0.12 15.08 4.08
N GLU A 20 -0.73 15.83 4.80
CA GLU A 20 -0.27 17.02 5.56
C GLU A 20 0.78 16.66 6.60
N GLY A 21 0.57 15.57 7.35
CA GLY A 21 1.53 15.07 8.32
C GLY A 21 2.86 14.70 7.69
N LEU A 22 2.84 13.97 6.56
CA LEU A 22 4.05 13.60 5.83
C LEU A 22 4.78 14.83 5.27
N LYS A 23 4.06 15.82 4.71
CA LYS A 23 4.66 17.09 4.25
C LYS A 23 5.38 17.81 5.41
N TYR A 24 4.71 17.91 6.55
CA TYR A 24 5.30 18.54 7.73
C TYR A 24 6.58 17.84 8.19
N VAL A 25 6.55 16.51 8.26
CA VAL A 25 7.71 15.69 8.65
C VAL A 25 8.86 15.87 7.66
N LEU A 26 8.59 15.76 6.37
CA LEU A 26 9.59 15.81 5.31
C LEU A 26 10.20 17.20 5.16
N SER A 27 9.43 18.28 5.35
CA SER A 27 9.94 19.66 5.31
C SER A 27 11.04 19.93 6.36
N ARG A 28 11.04 19.19 7.47
CA ARG A 28 12.06 19.30 8.52
C ARG A 28 13.40 18.64 8.17
N SER A 29 13.41 17.82 7.13
CA SER A 29 14.63 17.10 6.71
C SER A 29 15.62 17.96 5.94
N GLY A 30 15.19 19.12 5.43
CA GLY A 30 16.02 20.13 4.75
C GLY A 30 16.54 19.75 3.36
N ASP A 31 16.49 18.47 3.00
CA ASP A 31 16.98 17.90 1.75
C ASP A 31 15.88 17.14 0.97
N ILE A 32 14.62 17.13 1.46
CA ILE A 32 13.49 16.43 0.87
C ILE A 32 12.36 17.42 0.63
N GLU A 33 11.83 17.45 -0.58
CA GLU A 33 10.74 18.33 -0.98
C GLU A 33 9.57 17.55 -1.58
N VAL A 34 8.34 17.83 -1.12
CA VAL A 34 7.12 17.26 -1.70
C VAL A 34 6.68 18.15 -2.86
N VAL A 35 6.81 17.62 -4.07
CA VAL A 35 6.52 18.36 -5.32
C VAL A 35 5.16 17.99 -5.94
N GLY A 36 4.44 17.03 -5.37
CA GLY A 36 3.12 16.66 -5.87
C GLY A 36 2.37 15.75 -4.91
N GLU A 37 1.05 15.80 -4.98
CA GLU A 37 0.13 15.01 -4.16
C GLU A 37 -0.98 14.41 -5.03
N ALA A 38 -1.41 13.20 -4.67
CA ALA A 38 -2.55 12.51 -5.27
C ALA A 38 -3.36 11.78 -4.20
N GLY A 39 -4.68 11.84 -4.28
CA GLY A 39 -5.60 11.10 -3.44
C GLY A 39 -6.13 9.82 -4.11
N THR A 40 -5.83 9.61 -5.39
CA THR A 40 -6.28 8.48 -6.20
C THR A 40 -5.17 7.98 -7.12
N SER A 41 -5.29 6.74 -7.59
CA SER A 41 -4.37 6.20 -8.60
C SER A 41 -4.43 6.96 -9.92
N ALA A 42 -5.62 7.42 -10.31
CA ALA A 42 -5.79 8.20 -11.54
C ALA A 42 -5.05 9.54 -11.48
N GLU A 43 -5.07 10.22 -10.32
CA GLU A 43 -4.29 11.44 -10.07
C GLU A 43 -2.79 11.13 -10.05
N ALA A 44 -2.37 10.05 -9.38
CA ALA A 44 -0.98 9.63 -9.33
C ALA A 44 -0.41 9.33 -10.71
N LEU A 45 -1.16 8.65 -11.59
CA LEU A 45 -0.74 8.39 -12.98
C LEU A 45 -0.52 9.68 -13.75
N ARG A 46 -1.37 10.70 -13.57
CA ARG A 46 -1.17 12.03 -14.19
C ARG A 46 0.09 12.70 -13.66
N LEU A 47 0.31 12.70 -12.35
CA LEU A 47 1.53 13.26 -11.75
C LEU A 47 2.80 12.58 -12.28
N VAL A 48 2.81 11.26 -12.35
CA VAL A 48 3.96 10.50 -12.88
C VAL A 48 4.29 10.87 -14.32
N GLN A 49 3.30 11.25 -15.13
CA GLN A 49 3.50 11.66 -16.52
C GLN A 49 3.96 13.11 -16.68
N THR A 50 3.55 14.01 -15.77
CA THR A 50 3.72 15.46 -15.92
C THR A 50 4.75 16.08 -14.99
N GLN A 51 5.09 15.42 -13.87
CA GLN A 51 5.99 15.95 -12.87
C GLN A 51 7.37 15.30 -12.92
N VAL A 52 8.40 16.09 -12.60
CA VAL A 52 9.76 15.61 -12.35
C VAL A 52 9.93 15.36 -10.86
N PHE A 53 10.23 14.13 -10.49
CA PHE A 53 10.46 13.71 -9.10
C PHE A 53 11.43 12.53 -9.06
N ASP A 54 11.96 12.26 -7.88
CA ASP A 54 12.96 11.21 -7.64
C ASP A 54 12.32 9.94 -7.09
N ILE A 55 11.26 10.06 -6.27
CA ILE A 55 10.61 8.95 -5.57
C ILE A 55 9.12 9.23 -5.34
N ALA A 56 8.31 8.17 -5.31
CA ALA A 56 6.92 8.20 -4.89
C ALA A 56 6.74 7.48 -3.55
N LEU A 57 5.99 8.08 -2.62
CA LEU A 57 5.44 7.42 -1.46
C LEU A 57 3.99 7.02 -1.80
N ILE A 58 3.69 5.73 -1.80
CA ILE A 58 2.40 5.22 -2.27
C ILE A 58 1.71 4.45 -1.15
N ASP A 59 0.53 4.90 -0.75
CA ASP A 59 -0.35 4.12 0.10
C ASP A 59 -0.83 2.86 -0.63
N ILE A 60 -0.88 1.74 0.10
CA ILE A 60 -1.42 0.48 -0.41
C ILE A 60 -2.93 0.59 -0.64
N ALA A 61 -3.64 1.29 0.25
CA ALA A 61 -5.10 1.36 0.25
C ALA A 61 -5.58 2.64 -0.45
N LEU A 62 -5.66 2.66 -1.77
CA LEU A 62 -6.27 3.76 -2.53
C LEU A 62 -7.72 3.45 -2.88
N PRO A 63 -8.59 4.47 -3.06
CA PRO A 63 -10.03 4.27 -3.20
C PRO A 63 -10.46 3.66 -4.53
N ASP A 64 -9.70 3.88 -5.59
CA ASP A 64 -9.99 3.45 -6.96
C ASP A 64 -9.30 2.12 -7.34
N GLN A 65 -8.08 1.88 -6.86
CA GLN A 65 -7.38 0.60 -6.99
C GLN A 65 -6.29 0.47 -5.91
N SER A 66 -5.70 -0.71 -5.73
CA SER A 66 -4.62 -0.85 -4.75
C SER A 66 -3.33 -0.15 -5.22
N GLY A 67 -2.56 0.40 -4.27
CA GLY A 67 -1.25 1.01 -4.57
C GLY A 67 -0.28 0.04 -5.26
N PHE A 68 -0.43 -1.27 -5.06
CA PHE A 68 0.34 -2.28 -5.78
C PHE A 68 -0.05 -2.35 -7.27
N ALA A 69 -1.35 -2.29 -7.58
CA ALA A 69 -1.80 -2.26 -8.96
C ALA A 69 -1.31 -0.99 -9.67
N LEU A 70 -1.35 0.17 -8.97
CA LEU A 70 -0.76 1.40 -9.45
C LEU A 70 0.75 1.24 -9.73
N LEU A 71 1.51 0.68 -8.79
CA LEU A 71 2.94 0.45 -8.94
C LEU A 71 3.25 -0.41 -10.17
N ARG A 72 2.56 -1.55 -10.33
CA ARG A 72 2.72 -2.43 -11.50
C ARG A 72 2.41 -1.70 -12.80
N SER A 73 1.32 -0.94 -12.84
CA SER A 73 0.95 -0.15 -14.03
C SER A 73 2.03 0.86 -14.40
N ILE A 74 2.56 1.60 -13.42
CA ILE A 74 3.63 2.57 -13.69
C ILE A 74 4.91 1.88 -14.15
N LYS A 75 5.29 0.77 -13.53
CA LYS A 75 6.50 -0.01 -13.90
C LYS A 75 6.47 -0.53 -15.34
N GLN A 76 5.30 -0.76 -15.94
CA GLN A 76 5.17 -1.20 -17.32
C GLN A 76 5.72 -0.16 -18.31
N PHE A 77 5.48 1.14 -18.08
CA PHE A 77 5.94 2.21 -18.98
C PHE A 77 7.13 3.01 -18.41
N ARG A 78 7.43 2.89 -17.10
CA ARG A 78 8.56 3.52 -16.44
C ARG A 78 9.30 2.52 -15.53
N PRO A 79 10.07 1.58 -16.07
CA PRO A 79 10.72 0.49 -15.31
C PRO A 79 11.61 0.99 -14.17
N GLN A 80 12.25 2.17 -14.35
CA GLN A 80 13.12 2.81 -13.36
C GLN A 80 12.37 3.61 -12.27
N PHE A 81 11.04 3.54 -12.27
CA PHE A 81 10.22 4.21 -11.26
C PHE A 81 10.57 3.74 -9.85
N ARG A 82 10.85 4.69 -8.96
CA ARG A 82 11.20 4.41 -7.57
C ARG A 82 10.02 4.69 -6.68
N ALA A 83 9.62 3.69 -5.88
CA ALA A 83 8.52 3.81 -4.95
C ALA A 83 8.85 3.17 -3.61
N LEU A 84 8.45 3.84 -2.53
CA LEU A 84 8.26 3.28 -1.21
C LEU A 84 6.76 3.06 -0.99
N MET A 85 6.38 1.84 -0.62
CA MET A 85 5.02 1.55 -0.24
C MET A 85 4.78 1.92 1.22
N LEU A 86 3.67 2.59 1.50
CA LEU A 86 3.23 2.94 2.84
C LEU A 86 2.00 2.12 3.23
N SER A 87 1.94 1.66 4.47
CA SER A 87 0.80 0.92 5.01
C SER A 87 0.49 1.33 6.44
N SER A 88 -0.78 1.29 6.82
CA SER A 88 -1.18 1.45 8.22
C SER A 88 -0.83 0.22 9.08
N TYR A 89 -0.52 -0.92 8.46
CA TYR A 89 -0.27 -2.19 9.13
C TYR A 89 1.07 -2.81 8.74
N LEU A 90 1.64 -3.50 9.71
CA LEU A 90 2.89 -4.24 9.54
C LEU A 90 2.53 -5.70 9.24
N GLU A 91 2.12 -5.97 8.00
CA GLU A 91 1.87 -7.34 7.57
C GLU A 91 3.01 -7.83 6.68
N ASN A 92 3.56 -8.99 7.05
CA ASN A 92 4.71 -9.61 6.38
C ASN A 92 4.44 -9.84 4.87
N ASP A 93 3.21 -10.23 4.53
CA ASP A 93 2.80 -10.53 3.16
C ASP A 93 2.80 -9.28 2.26
N TYR A 94 2.49 -8.13 2.80
CA TYR A 94 2.54 -6.87 2.03
C TYR A 94 3.98 -6.44 1.73
N ALA A 95 4.88 -6.62 2.68
CA ALA A 95 6.28 -6.27 2.48
C ALA A 95 6.93 -7.13 1.39
N VAL A 96 6.69 -8.44 1.41
CA VAL A 96 7.16 -9.38 0.36
C VAL A 96 6.54 -9.04 -0.99
N SER A 97 5.23 -8.79 -1.03
CA SER A 97 4.52 -8.45 -2.26
C SER A 97 4.99 -7.12 -2.85
N ALA A 98 5.26 -6.10 -2.00
CA ALA A 98 5.80 -4.82 -2.42
C ALA A 98 7.12 -4.99 -3.21
N LEU A 99 8.06 -5.75 -2.64
CA LEU A 99 9.36 -5.99 -3.27
C LEU A 99 9.24 -6.81 -4.56
N ARG A 100 8.33 -7.80 -4.60
CA ARG A 100 8.07 -8.60 -5.80
C ARG A 100 7.48 -7.76 -6.92
N ASP A 101 6.59 -6.83 -6.63
CA ASP A 101 6.00 -5.90 -7.59
C ASP A 101 6.96 -4.77 -7.99
N GLY A 102 8.16 -4.76 -7.44
CA GLY A 102 9.24 -3.84 -7.82
C GLY A 102 9.27 -2.55 -7.01
N ALA A 103 8.66 -2.49 -5.83
CA ALA A 103 8.90 -1.41 -4.88
C ALA A 103 10.37 -1.38 -4.44
N CYS A 104 10.85 -0.20 -4.11
CA CYS A 104 12.19 -0.01 -3.57
C CYS A 104 12.23 -0.14 -2.05
N GLY A 105 11.08 -0.28 -1.40
CA GLY A 105 10.94 -0.52 0.02
C GLY A 105 9.49 -0.46 0.47
N TYR A 106 9.31 -0.73 1.77
CA TYR A 106 8.02 -0.76 2.44
C TYR A 106 8.17 -0.19 3.85
N LEU A 107 7.25 0.68 4.24
CA LEU A 107 7.22 1.29 5.55
C LEU A 107 5.80 1.29 6.12
N VAL A 108 5.72 1.17 7.43
CA VAL A 108 4.47 1.42 8.15
C VAL A 108 4.28 2.92 8.33
N LYS A 109 3.09 3.45 8.14
CA LYS A 109 2.78 4.90 8.31
C LYS A 109 3.10 5.42 9.72
N THR A 110 3.23 4.53 10.71
CA THR A 110 3.64 4.83 12.08
C THR A 110 5.16 4.75 12.30
N ALA A 111 5.95 4.52 11.24
CA ALA A 111 7.40 4.54 11.34
C ALA A 111 7.91 5.90 11.88
N ALA A 112 9.03 5.87 12.59
CA ALA A 112 9.65 7.10 13.08
C ALA A 112 10.02 8.04 11.91
N ASN A 113 9.91 9.34 12.14
CA ASN A 113 10.17 10.35 11.11
C ASN A 113 11.58 10.22 10.50
N GLU A 114 12.55 9.87 11.34
CA GLU A 114 13.94 9.64 10.92
C GLU A 114 14.06 8.42 10.01
N GLU A 115 13.27 7.37 10.27
CA GLU A 115 13.24 6.16 9.45
C GLU A 115 12.68 6.47 8.05
N LEU A 116 11.60 7.24 7.95
CA LEU A 116 11.03 7.66 6.67
C LEU A 116 12.03 8.46 5.84
N ALA A 117 12.68 9.46 6.44
CA ALA A 117 13.68 10.29 5.75
C ALA A 117 14.90 9.46 5.30
N ALA A 118 15.37 8.53 6.14
CA ALA A 118 16.46 7.62 5.79
C ALA A 118 16.09 6.71 4.61
N ALA A 119 14.88 6.13 4.62
CA ALA A 119 14.37 5.29 3.55
C ALA A 119 14.29 6.05 2.21
N ILE A 120 13.78 7.29 2.24
CA ILE A 120 13.70 8.15 1.05
C ILE A 120 15.11 8.39 0.47
N ARG A 121 16.11 8.73 1.30
CA ARG A 121 17.49 8.96 0.84
C ARG A 121 18.10 7.73 0.21
N VAL A 122 17.93 6.55 0.82
CA VAL A 122 18.43 5.28 0.28
C VAL A 122 17.83 4.99 -1.08
N VAL A 123 16.51 5.14 -1.22
CA VAL A 123 15.80 4.87 -2.48
C VAL A 123 16.11 5.90 -3.55
N ALA A 124 16.21 7.18 -3.19
CA ALA A 124 16.60 8.25 -4.11
C ALA A 124 18.02 8.02 -4.67
N ALA A 125 18.92 7.47 -3.86
CA ALA A 125 20.27 7.06 -4.29
C ALA A 125 20.29 5.79 -5.16
N GLY A 126 19.11 5.15 -5.41
CA GLY A 126 18.99 3.94 -6.23
C GLY A 126 19.06 2.64 -5.44
N GLY A 127 19.13 2.70 -4.11
CA GLY A 127 19.10 1.54 -3.23
C GLY A 127 17.69 0.99 -2.99
N LYS A 128 17.64 -0.11 -2.23
CA LYS A 128 16.39 -0.64 -1.66
C LYS A 128 16.43 -0.45 -0.15
N TYR A 129 15.32 0.01 0.42
CA TYR A 129 15.17 0.15 1.86
C TYR A 129 14.40 -1.03 2.44
N LEU A 130 15.06 -1.74 3.34
CA LEU A 130 14.47 -2.82 4.12
C LEU A 130 14.63 -2.46 5.60
N SER A 131 13.52 -2.33 6.33
CA SER A 131 13.60 -2.18 7.78
C SER A 131 14.21 -3.45 8.41
N PRO A 132 14.82 -3.36 9.62
CA PRO A 132 15.36 -4.54 10.30
C PRO A 132 14.35 -5.68 10.40
N ARG A 133 13.10 -5.36 10.68
CA ARG A 133 12.02 -6.35 10.74
C ARG A 133 11.71 -6.99 9.38
N MET A 134 11.83 -6.26 8.28
CA MET A 134 11.71 -6.85 6.94
C MET A 134 12.86 -7.80 6.63
N ILE A 135 14.06 -7.48 7.11
CA ILE A 135 15.23 -8.36 6.96
C ILE A 135 14.99 -9.68 7.69
N ASP A 136 14.44 -9.64 8.90
CA ASP A 136 14.09 -10.85 9.68
C ASP A 136 13.02 -11.70 8.95
N ILE A 137 12.02 -11.05 8.34
CA ILE A 137 10.97 -11.71 7.56
C ILE A 137 11.56 -12.36 6.29
N LEU A 138 12.46 -11.68 5.61
CA LEU A 138 13.09 -12.17 4.38
C LEU A 138 14.21 -13.18 4.66
N GLY A 139 14.85 -13.12 5.83
CA GLY A 139 15.91 -14.04 6.29
C GLY A 139 15.39 -15.33 6.94
N GLY A 140 14.14 -15.35 7.41
CA GLY A 140 13.43 -16.57 7.84
C GLY A 140 13.09 -17.40 6.60
N ASP A 141 13.19 -18.73 6.75
CA ASP A 141 13.09 -19.74 5.68
C ASP A 141 12.15 -19.39 4.53
N TRP A 142 12.71 -18.81 3.46
CA TRP A 142 11.99 -18.45 2.23
C TRP A 142 11.42 -19.69 1.49
N SER A 143 11.74 -20.90 1.94
CA SER A 143 11.36 -22.15 1.30
C SER A 143 9.88 -22.51 1.43
N GLU A 144 9.13 -21.93 2.39
CA GLU A 144 7.72 -22.28 2.60
C GLU A 144 6.70 -21.24 2.14
N THR A 145 7.09 -19.99 1.85
CA THR A 145 6.16 -18.94 1.43
C THR A 145 5.94 -18.82 -0.08
N SER A 146 6.35 -19.82 -0.85
CA SER A 146 6.04 -19.93 -2.29
C SER A 146 4.62 -20.41 -2.56
N ARG A 147 3.63 -19.99 -1.78
CA ARG A 147 2.22 -20.22 -2.12
C ARG A 147 1.66 -18.99 -2.85
N HIS A 148 1.89 -19.03 -4.11
CA HIS A 148 1.17 -18.57 -5.29
C HIS A 148 -0.15 -17.81 -5.08
N ASN A 149 -0.26 -16.64 -5.74
CA ASN A 149 -1.51 -16.01 -6.15
C ASN A 149 -2.55 -15.71 -5.06
N GLU A 150 -2.14 -15.20 -3.90
CA GLU A 150 -3.12 -14.70 -2.95
C GLU A 150 -3.67 -13.34 -3.42
N PRO A 151 -5.01 -13.21 -3.42
CA PRO A 151 -5.63 -11.95 -3.77
C PRO A 151 -5.27 -10.88 -2.74
N MET A 152 -4.69 -9.77 -3.20
CA MET A 152 -4.34 -8.65 -2.33
C MET A 152 -5.58 -7.82 -2.03
N PHE A 153 -6.01 -7.90 -0.77
CA PHE A 153 -7.08 -7.06 -0.26
C PHE A 153 -6.53 -5.74 0.32
N SER A 154 -7.22 -4.64 0.06
CA SER A 154 -7.03 -3.43 0.86
C SER A 154 -7.47 -3.68 2.31
N ASP A 155 -7.03 -2.86 3.26
CA ASP A 155 -7.44 -2.99 4.66
C ASP A 155 -8.96 -2.98 4.81
N ARG A 156 -9.64 -2.14 4.02
CA ARG A 156 -11.09 -2.08 4.01
C ARG A 156 -11.73 -3.33 3.43
N GLU A 157 -11.17 -3.89 2.37
CA GLU A 157 -11.62 -5.17 1.81
C GLU A 157 -11.38 -6.32 2.79
N ARG A 158 -10.22 -6.33 3.47
CA ARG A 158 -9.91 -7.33 4.50
C ARG A 158 -10.86 -7.24 5.70
N GLN A 159 -11.14 -6.03 6.18
CA GLN A 159 -12.10 -5.81 7.23
C GLN A 159 -13.49 -6.34 6.85
N ILE A 160 -13.96 -5.99 5.66
CA ILE A 160 -15.26 -6.42 5.14
C ILE A 160 -15.26 -7.93 4.87
N LEU A 161 -14.18 -8.50 4.30
CA LEU A 161 -14.02 -9.94 4.10
C LEU A 161 -14.18 -10.69 5.43
N ARG A 162 -13.51 -10.22 6.49
CA ARG A 162 -13.59 -10.84 7.81
C ARG A 162 -15.01 -10.79 8.38
N MET A 163 -15.71 -9.65 8.23
CA MET A 163 -17.09 -9.52 8.67
C MET A 163 -18.05 -10.40 7.85
N LEU A 164 -17.84 -10.51 6.53
CA LEU A 164 -18.59 -11.43 5.67
C LEU A 164 -18.33 -12.89 6.05
N ALA A 165 -17.09 -13.24 6.36
CA ALA A 165 -16.71 -14.57 6.81
C ALA A 165 -17.34 -14.95 8.16
N LEU A 166 -17.55 -13.97 9.04
CA LEU A 166 -18.31 -14.13 10.28
C LEU A 166 -19.83 -14.20 10.09
N GLY A 167 -20.32 -14.22 8.83
CA GLY A 167 -21.73 -14.32 8.50
C GLY A 167 -22.54 -13.02 8.61
N ARG A 168 -21.89 -11.87 8.78
CA ARG A 168 -22.58 -10.59 8.90
C ARG A 168 -23.20 -10.16 7.58
N GLY A 169 -24.41 -9.59 7.64
CA GLY A 169 -25.14 -9.07 6.49
C GLY A 169 -24.58 -7.73 6.00
N LEU A 170 -24.78 -7.40 4.72
CA LEU A 170 -24.27 -6.14 4.13
C LEU A 170 -24.78 -4.89 4.86
N THR A 171 -26.03 -4.92 5.33
CA THR A 171 -26.64 -3.81 6.11
C THR A 171 -25.96 -3.64 7.46
N GLU A 172 -25.70 -4.74 8.15
CA GLU A 172 -25.02 -4.77 9.45
C GLU A 172 -23.59 -4.22 9.32
N ILE A 173 -22.85 -4.68 8.34
CA ILE A 173 -21.50 -4.20 8.01
C ILE A 173 -21.54 -2.70 7.68
N GLY A 174 -22.52 -2.26 6.89
CA GLY A 174 -22.69 -0.86 6.55
C GLY A 174 -22.91 0.02 7.77
N ASN A 175 -23.76 -0.40 8.69
CA ASN A 175 -24.03 0.33 9.93
C ASN A 175 -22.79 0.43 10.82
N GLU A 176 -22.08 -0.68 11.03
CA GLU A 176 -20.89 -0.73 11.88
C GLU A 176 -19.74 0.11 11.32
N LEU A 177 -19.60 0.14 9.99
CA LEU A 177 -18.51 0.85 9.31
C LEU A 177 -18.89 2.28 8.86
N HIS A 178 -20.13 2.73 9.16
CA HIS A 178 -20.68 4.02 8.73
C HIS A 178 -20.62 4.22 7.20
N LEU A 179 -20.91 3.14 6.45
CA LEU A 179 -20.91 3.13 4.98
C LEU A 179 -22.29 2.75 4.44
N SER A 180 -22.58 3.21 3.23
CA SER A 180 -23.80 2.79 2.53
C SER A 180 -23.76 1.30 2.16
N ILE A 181 -24.93 0.64 2.10
CA ILE A 181 -25.04 -0.76 1.64
C ILE A 181 -24.44 -0.90 0.23
N LYS A 182 -24.63 0.11 -0.62
CA LYS A 182 -24.07 0.16 -1.98
C LYS A 182 -22.54 0.11 -1.95
N THR A 183 -21.92 0.85 -1.03
CA THR A 183 -20.47 0.86 -0.83
C THR A 183 -19.98 -0.51 -0.36
N ILE A 184 -20.64 -1.13 0.61
CA ILE A 184 -20.28 -2.48 1.08
C ILE A 184 -20.45 -3.52 -0.03
N SER A 185 -21.53 -3.43 -0.82
CA SER A 185 -21.75 -4.31 -1.98
C SER A 185 -20.60 -4.18 -3.00
N THR A 186 -20.13 -2.97 -3.26
CA THR A 186 -18.97 -2.74 -4.14
C THR A 186 -17.70 -3.40 -3.62
N TYR A 187 -17.41 -3.27 -2.33
CA TYR A 187 -16.28 -3.97 -1.71
C TYR A 187 -16.42 -5.49 -1.78
N ARG A 188 -17.62 -6.02 -1.51
CA ARG A 188 -17.88 -7.45 -1.65
C ARG A 188 -17.62 -7.93 -3.09
N SER A 189 -18.10 -7.22 -4.09
CA SER A 189 -17.85 -7.55 -5.50
C SER A 189 -16.35 -7.56 -5.83
N ARG A 190 -15.61 -6.57 -5.36
CA ARG A 190 -14.15 -6.52 -5.53
C ARG A 190 -13.42 -7.69 -4.84
N ILE A 191 -13.88 -8.08 -3.65
CA ILE A 191 -13.34 -9.26 -2.94
C ILE A 191 -13.57 -10.53 -3.78
N LEU A 192 -14.78 -10.74 -4.27
CA LEU A 192 -15.11 -11.90 -5.11
C LEU A 192 -14.31 -11.91 -6.42
N GLU A 193 -14.17 -10.76 -7.08
CA GLU A 193 -13.38 -10.60 -8.31
C GLU A 193 -11.89 -10.92 -8.07
N LYS A 194 -11.30 -10.38 -7.00
CA LYS A 194 -9.90 -10.61 -6.66
C LYS A 194 -9.59 -12.06 -6.30
N THR A 195 -10.55 -12.76 -5.69
CA THR A 195 -10.39 -14.15 -5.26
C THR A 195 -10.80 -15.16 -6.32
N GLY A 196 -11.58 -14.74 -7.33
CA GLY A 196 -12.27 -15.63 -8.24
C GLY A 196 -13.45 -16.39 -7.59
N PHE A 197 -13.89 -15.97 -6.39
CA PHE A 197 -15.00 -16.62 -5.69
C PHE A 197 -16.34 -16.20 -6.27
N THR A 198 -17.30 -17.10 -6.19
CA THR A 198 -18.66 -16.90 -6.74
C THR A 198 -19.69 -16.57 -5.67
N ASN A 199 -19.38 -16.87 -4.40
CA ASN A 199 -20.33 -16.71 -3.29
C ASN A 199 -19.64 -16.53 -1.94
N ASN A 200 -20.42 -16.16 -0.90
CA ASN A 200 -19.90 -15.93 0.45
C ASN A 200 -19.39 -17.21 1.14
N ALA A 201 -19.89 -18.39 0.78
CA ALA A 201 -19.42 -19.64 1.40
C ALA A 201 -17.93 -19.90 1.07
N GLU A 202 -17.48 -19.49 -0.11
CA GLU A 202 -16.06 -19.55 -0.49
C GLU A 202 -15.21 -18.55 0.29
N ILE A 203 -15.78 -17.37 0.63
CA ILE A 203 -15.13 -16.40 1.54
C ILE A 203 -14.95 -17.00 2.93
N VAL A 204 -16.00 -17.66 3.47
CA VAL A 204 -15.94 -18.31 4.78
C VAL A 204 -14.85 -19.39 4.81
N ARG A 205 -14.87 -20.29 3.83
CA ARG A 205 -13.86 -21.36 3.70
C ARG A 205 -12.44 -20.78 3.64
N TYR A 206 -12.23 -19.80 2.79
CA TYR A 206 -10.95 -19.12 2.66
C TYR A 206 -10.48 -18.50 3.99
N ALA A 207 -11.40 -17.84 4.70
CA ALA A 207 -11.06 -17.19 5.97
C ALA A 207 -10.70 -18.21 7.07
N LEU A 208 -11.37 -19.37 7.10
CA LEU A 208 -11.04 -20.48 8.01
C LEU A 208 -9.68 -21.10 7.68
N GLU A 209 -9.43 -21.42 6.41
CA GLU A 209 -8.16 -22.00 5.94
C GLU A 209 -6.95 -21.10 6.23
N ARG A 210 -7.19 -19.79 6.33
CA ARG A 210 -6.15 -18.77 6.60
C ARG A 210 -6.10 -18.28 8.05
N GLY A 211 -6.92 -18.84 8.93
CA GLY A 211 -6.98 -18.40 10.32
C GLY A 211 -7.42 -16.95 10.51
N LEU A 212 -8.13 -16.36 9.54
CA LEU A 212 -8.68 -15.01 9.63
C LEU A 212 -9.89 -14.94 10.56
N ILE A 213 -10.54 -16.07 10.76
CA ILE A 213 -11.63 -16.31 11.71
C ILE A 213 -11.41 -17.68 12.36
N SER A 214 -11.94 -17.85 13.57
CA SER A 214 -11.91 -19.10 14.37
C SER A 214 -13.32 -19.61 14.59
#